data_8a552fa20b47d18570779a162b4abc12
#
_entry.id   8a552fa20b47d18570779a162b4abc12
#
_cell.length_a   1.000
_cell.length_b   1.000
_cell.length_c   1.000
_cell.angle_alpha   90.00
_cell.angle_beta   90.00
_cell.angle_gamma   90.00
#
_symmetry.space_group_name_H-M   'P 1'
#
loop_
_entity.id
_entity.type
_entity.pdbx_description
1 polymer ?
#
loop_
_entity_poly.entity_id
_entity_poly.type
_entity_poly.pdbx_seq_one_letter_code
_entity_poly.pdbx_strand_id
1 'polypeptide(L)'
;MLKYFAEHRDLEQVKSIFAALNRTKDRLQRGEYSAPLQDFDECKHLFDDIKALAIQKNDERLANAQYVFREYFLLFCELMKYWERLKSKDYQSSWNKLQDCFDIIKYVGKFTDEDNRYELAKLYDLLLEYEALYPYKVFCSSEYIIEEASCSICGKSVLGLDCPHIKGELYWGEPAVHNITKIKEFQAVALVSHPEDKRCIIQAADENISEEEKFRKLDNFVELNLPFLQMFSVSCKIEKRTNEEYKGVERNAPCPCGSGKKFKKCCYSKLYYDHYRYIVTPKYKIQLHYFT
;
A
#
# COMPACT_ATOMS: atom_id res chain seq x y z
N MET A 1 -1.99 5.79 -21.41
CA MET A 1 -3.46 5.53 -21.31
C MET A 1 -4.24 6.66 -20.63
N LEU A 2 -3.81 7.17 -19.45
CA LEU A 2 -4.55 8.23 -18.76
C LEU A 2 -4.77 9.50 -19.62
N LYS A 3 -3.73 9.92 -20.36
CA LYS A 3 -3.83 11.05 -21.28
C LYS A 3 -4.86 10.78 -22.40
N TYR A 4 -4.81 9.59 -22.98
CA TYR A 4 -5.75 9.21 -24.06
C TYR A 4 -7.20 9.22 -23.58
N PHE A 5 -7.47 8.72 -22.37
CA PHE A 5 -8.80 8.84 -21.76
C PHE A 5 -9.22 10.31 -21.58
N ALA A 6 -8.31 11.15 -21.11
CA ALA A 6 -8.58 12.57 -20.89
C ALA A 6 -8.83 13.37 -22.19
N GLU A 7 -8.36 12.88 -23.35
CA GLU A 7 -8.65 13.49 -24.65
C GLU A 7 -10.12 13.33 -25.06
N HIS A 8 -10.86 12.36 -24.45
CA HIS A 8 -12.29 12.14 -24.69
C HIS A 8 -13.21 12.93 -23.74
N ARG A 9 -12.71 14.06 -23.21
CA ARG A 9 -13.45 14.93 -22.27
C ARG A 9 -14.72 15.59 -22.82
N ASP A 10 -14.99 15.50 -24.11
CA ASP A 10 -16.25 15.89 -24.77
C ASP A 10 -17.41 14.93 -24.47
N LEU A 11 -17.13 13.68 -24.05
CA LEU A 11 -18.14 12.74 -23.62
C LEU A 11 -18.67 13.11 -22.23
N GLU A 12 -19.98 13.14 -22.05
CA GLU A 12 -20.61 13.48 -20.76
C GLU A 12 -20.24 12.49 -19.65
N GLN A 13 -20.07 11.21 -20.00
CA GLN A 13 -19.59 10.18 -19.07
C GLN A 13 -18.21 10.53 -18.52
N VAL A 14 -17.29 10.95 -19.38
CA VAL A 14 -15.92 11.31 -18.99
C VAL A 14 -15.92 12.55 -18.09
N LYS A 15 -16.72 13.58 -18.41
CA LYS A 15 -16.89 14.77 -17.56
C LYS A 15 -17.41 14.40 -16.17
N SER A 16 -18.39 13.52 -16.10
CA SER A 16 -18.98 13.06 -14.84
C SER A 16 -17.94 12.30 -13.99
N ILE A 17 -17.15 11.43 -14.61
CA ILE A 17 -16.06 10.70 -13.96
C ILE A 17 -14.99 11.67 -13.44
N PHE A 18 -14.59 12.68 -14.22
CA PHE A 18 -13.63 13.69 -13.79
C PHE A 18 -14.14 14.49 -12.58
N ALA A 19 -15.38 14.92 -12.60
CA ALA A 19 -15.99 15.64 -11.49
C ALA A 19 -16.01 14.77 -10.21
N ALA A 20 -16.36 13.49 -10.32
CA ALA A 20 -16.37 12.56 -9.21
C ALA A 20 -14.98 12.32 -8.64
N LEU A 21 -13.97 12.07 -9.49
CA LEU A 21 -12.58 11.92 -9.06
C LEU A 21 -12.05 13.18 -8.38
N ASN A 22 -12.34 14.36 -8.92
CA ASN A 22 -11.93 15.63 -8.32
C ASN A 22 -12.56 15.81 -6.93
N ARG A 23 -13.86 15.49 -6.75
CA ARG A 23 -14.51 15.50 -5.42
C ARG A 23 -13.83 14.55 -4.44
N THR A 24 -13.47 13.33 -4.89
CA THR A 24 -12.74 12.35 -4.06
C THR A 24 -11.38 12.92 -3.62
N LYS A 25 -10.64 13.55 -4.54
CA LYS A 25 -9.35 14.19 -4.22
C LYS A 25 -9.51 15.34 -3.22
N ASP A 26 -10.55 16.14 -3.37
CA ASP A 26 -10.85 17.25 -2.44
C ASP A 26 -11.17 16.73 -1.03
N ARG A 27 -11.96 15.65 -0.91
CA ARG A 27 -12.24 15.00 0.38
C ARG A 27 -10.97 14.50 1.04
N LEU A 28 -10.09 13.81 0.29
CA LEU A 28 -8.79 13.38 0.78
C LEU A 28 -7.94 14.55 1.30
N GLN A 29 -7.90 15.66 0.57
CA GLN A 29 -7.14 16.85 1.00
C GLN A 29 -7.70 17.50 2.26
N ARG A 30 -9.01 17.38 2.50
CA ARG A 30 -9.67 17.85 3.72
C ARG A 30 -9.61 16.86 4.89
N GLY A 31 -9.07 15.66 4.67
CA GLY A 31 -8.99 14.62 5.69
C GLY A 31 -10.33 13.93 5.99
N GLU A 32 -11.28 13.98 5.06
CA GLU A 32 -12.61 13.38 5.15
C GLU A 32 -12.56 11.90 4.74
N TYR A 33 -11.77 11.10 5.44
CA TYR A 33 -11.45 9.72 5.02
C TYR A 33 -12.61 8.73 5.20
N SER A 34 -13.52 8.97 6.14
CA SER A 34 -14.71 8.11 6.38
C SER A 34 -15.89 8.45 5.46
N ALA A 35 -15.69 9.33 4.47
CA ALA A 35 -16.73 9.63 3.50
C ALA A 35 -17.05 8.39 2.65
N PRO A 36 -18.33 8.13 2.31
CA PRO A 36 -18.69 7.02 1.45
C PRO A 36 -17.97 7.10 0.10
N LEU A 37 -17.59 5.94 -0.45
CA LEU A 37 -17.02 5.84 -1.81
C LEU A 37 -18.07 6.05 -2.91
N GLN A 38 -19.15 6.75 -2.57
CA GLN A 38 -20.31 6.97 -3.42
C GLN A 38 -19.90 7.52 -4.79
N ASP A 39 -18.95 8.47 -4.83
CA ASP A 39 -18.47 9.05 -6.09
C ASP A 39 -17.95 8.02 -7.07
N PHE A 40 -17.21 6.99 -6.58
CA PHE A 40 -16.70 5.91 -7.43
C PHE A 40 -17.81 4.94 -7.83
N ASP A 41 -18.65 4.55 -6.88
CA ASP A 41 -19.75 3.60 -7.12
C ASP A 41 -20.76 4.16 -8.13
N GLU A 42 -21.07 5.44 -8.07
CA GLU A 42 -21.89 6.14 -9.06
C GLU A 42 -21.28 6.16 -10.46
N CYS A 43 -19.95 6.08 -10.58
CA CYS A 43 -19.26 6.10 -11.86
C CYS A 43 -19.07 4.71 -12.50
N LYS A 44 -19.32 3.62 -11.80
CA LYS A 44 -19.07 2.25 -12.33
C LYS A 44 -19.76 2.01 -13.67
N HIS A 45 -21.05 2.32 -13.75
CA HIS A 45 -21.81 2.16 -14.99
C HIS A 45 -21.30 3.07 -16.12
N LEU A 46 -20.76 4.26 -15.81
CA LEU A 46 -20.20 5.17 -16.81
C LEU A 46 -18.95 4.59 -17.48
N PHE A 47 -18.12 3.87 -16.71
CA PHE A 47 -16.98 3.16 -17.27
C PHE A 47 -17.42 2.01 -18.19
N ASP A 48 -18.48 1.28 -17.81
CA ASP A 48 -19.05 0.21 -18.63
C ASP A 48 -19.66 0.77 -19.93
N ASP A 49 -20.34 1.91 -19.89
CA ASP A 49 -20.87 2.61 -21.06
C ASP A 49 -19.76 3.03 -22.03
N ILE A 50 -18.64 3.57 -21.49
CA ILE A 50 -17.49 3.96 -22.31
C ILE A 50 -16.84 2.73 -22.95
N LYS A 51 -16.74 1.60 -22.23
CA LYS A 51 -16.25 0.34 -22.77
C LYS A 51 -17.15 -0.17 -23.90
N ALA A 52 -18.47 -0.13 -23.72
CA ALA A 52 -19.43 -0.53 -24.75
C ALA A 52 -19.31 0.36 -25.99
N LEU A 53 -19.18 1.67 -25.81
CA LEU A 53 -18.95 2.62 -26.91
C LEU A 53 -17.63 2.33 -27.65
N ALA A 54 -16.56 2.02 -26.92
CA ALA A 54 -15.27 1.68 -27.49
C ALA A 54 -15.35 0.41 -28.35
N ILE A 55 -16.03 -0.62 -27.86
CA ILE A 55 -16.28 -1.86 -28.62
C ILE A 55 -17.08 -1.57 -29.89
N GLN A 56 -18.16 -0.77 -29.79
CA GLN A 56 -18.97 -0.40 -30.95
C GLN A 56 -18.16 0.35 -32.02
N LYS A 57 -17.21 1.20 -31.59
CA LYS A 57 -16.33 1.97 -32.47
C LYS A 57 -15.09 1.20 -32.92
N ASN A 58 -14.91 -0.03 -32.49
CA ASN A 58 -13.70 -0.84 -32.69
C ASN A 58 -12.42 -0.12 -32.20
N ASP A 59 -12.52 0.58 -31.07
CA ASP A 59 -11.44 1.32 -30.43
C ASP A 59 -10.96 0.62 -29.15
N GLU A 60 -10.09 -0.38 -29.30
CA GLU A 60 -9.52 -1.10 -28.18
C GLU A 60 -8.70 -0.18 -27.27
N ARG A 61 -8.08 0.85 -27.82
CA ARG A 61 -7.30 1.80 -27.03
C ARG A 61 -8.15 2.57 -26.04
N LEU A 62 -9.37 2.96 -26.43
CA LEU A 62 -10.33 3.61 -25.54
C LEU A 62 -10.84 2.63 -24.46
N ALA A 63 -11.13 1.38 -24.87
CA ALA A 63 -11.52 0.32 -23.92
C ALA A 63 -10.44 0.10 -22.86
N ASN A 64 -9.17 0.06 -23.25
CA ASN A 64 -8.05 -0.12 -22.33
C ASN A 64 -7.80 1.16 -21.49
N ALA A 65 -7.95 2.34 -22.08
CA ALA A 65 -7.75 3.61 -21.39
C ALA A 65 -8.79 3.85 -20.29
N GLN A 66 -10.07 3.49 -20.51
CA GLN A 66 -11.10 3.58 -19.48
C GLN A 66 -10.80 2.66 -18.30
N TYR A 67 -10.29 1.43 -18.56
CA TYR A 67 -9.90 0.52 -17.49
C TYR A 67 -8.76 1.12 -16.63
N VAL A 68 -7.69 1.61 -17.28
CA VAL A 68 -6.56 2.21 -16.57
C VAL A 68 -6.99 3.46 -15.78
N PHE A 69 -7.92 4.26 -16.33
CA PHE A 69 -8.45 5.43 -15.62
C PHE A 69 -9.33 5.02 -14.42
N ARG A 70 -10.11 3.96 -14.55
CA ARG A 70 -10.88 3.38 -13.44
C ARG A 70 -9.95 2.95 -12.30
N GLU A 71 -8.85 2.25 -12.60
CA GLU A 71 -7.85 1.87 -11.60
C GLU A 71 -7.17 3.10 -10.98
N TYR A 72 -6.85 4.12 -11.79
CA TYR A 72 -6.32 5.39 -11.26
C TYR A 72 -7.31 6.08 -10.30
N PHE A 73 -8.61 6.04 -10.58
CA PHE A 73 -9.62 6.54 -9.64
C PHE A 73 -9.66 5.68 -8.37
N LEU A 74 -9.64 4.36 -8.53
CA LEU A 74 -9.66 3.41 -7.40
C LEU A 74 -8.48 3.63 -6.44
N LEU A 75 -7.30 4.04 -6.94
CA LEU A 75 -6.14 4.38 -6.10
C LEU A 75 -6.52 5.41 -5.01
N PHE A 76 -7.26 6.45 -5.35
CA PHE A 76 -7.66 7.48 -4.37
C PHE A 76 -8.71 6.95 -3.39
N CYS A 77 -9.58 6.04 -3.84
CA CYS A 77 -10.51 5.35 -2.96
C CYS A 77 -9.81 4.45 -1.95
N GLU A 78 -8.81 3.69 -2.38
CA GLU A 78 -8.03 2.83 -1.47
C GLU A 78 -7.15 3.66 -0.53
N LEU A 79 -6.63 4.82 -0.95
CA LEU A 79 -5.97 5.78 -0.06
C LEU A 79 -6.91 6.34 1.01
N MET A 80 -8.19 6.60 0.69
CA MET A 80 -9.20 6.98 1.71
C MET A 80 -9.37 5.88 2.75
N LYS A 81 -9.57 4.64 2.29
CA LYS A 81 -9.71 3.47 3.18
C LYS A 81 -8.45 3.25 4.03
N TYR A 82 -7.26 3.40 3.43
CA TYR A 82 -6.00 3.34 4.15
C TYR A 82 -5.97 4.29 5.35
N TRP A 83 -6.27 5.57 5.11
CA TRP A 83 -6.26 6.58 6.16
C TRP A 83 -7.38 6.40 7.18
N GLU A 84 -8.56 5.97 6.77
CA GLU A 84 -9.65 5.61 7.67
C GLU A 84 -9.23 4.52 8.64
N ARG A 85 -8.67 3.42 8.13
CA ARG A 85 -8.18 2.29 8.94
C ARG A 85 -7.01 2.68 9.83
N LEU A 86 -6.07 3.45 9.30
CA LEU A 86 -4.93 3.93 10.07
C LEU A 86 -5.36 4.80 11.26
N LYS A 87 -6.29 5.75 11.04
CA LYS A 87 -6.81 6.62 12.09
C LYS A 87 -7.65 5.87 13.13
N SER A 88 -8.32 4.80 12.74
CA SER A 88 -9.05 3.92 13.68
C SER A 88 -8.14 2.90 14.38
N LYS A 89 -6.82 2.95 14.16
CA LYS A 89 -5.83 2.00 14.69
C LYS A 89 -6.04 0.55 14.25
N ASP A 90 -6.76 0.34 13.16
CA ASP A 90 -6.86 -0.96 12.50
C ASP A 90 -5.64 -1.15 11.58
N TYR A 91 -4.49 -1.42 12.20
CA TYR A 91 -3.19 -1.45 11.53
C TYR A 91 -3.06 -2.54 10.48
N GLN A 92 -3.67 -3.71 10.73
CA GLN A 92 -3.65 -4.82 9.79
C GLN A 92 -4.44 -4.47 8.52
N SER A 93 -5.65 -3.94 8.66
CA SER A 93 -6.46 -3.54 7.50
C SER A 93 -5.85 -2.35 6.79
N SER A 94 -5.23 -1.39 7.51
CA SER A 94 -4.53 -0.27 6.88
C SER A 94 -3.32 -0.73 6.07
N TRP A 95 -2.56 -1.72 6.58
CA TRP A 95 -1.48 -2.34 5.82
C TRP A 95 -1.97 -2.97 4.52
N ASN A 96 -3.07 -3.74 4.59
CA ASN A 96 -3.64 -4.38 3.41
C ASN A 96 -4.06 -3.33 2.37
N LYS A 97 -4.69 -2.22 2.81
CA LYS A 97 -5.07 -1.12 1.93
C LYS A 97 -3.87 -0.39 1.32
N LEU A 98 -2.78 -0.26 2.06
CA LEU A 98 -1.52 0.27 1.53
C LEU A 98 -0.96 -0.63 0.42
N GLN A 99 -1.01 -1.97 0.60
CA GLN A 99 -0.58 -2.90 -0.43
C GLN A 99 -1.51 -2.87 -1.65
N ASP A 100 -2.83 -2.69 -1.47
CA ASP A 100 -3.77 -2.46 -2.57
C ASP A 100 -3.37 -1.21 -3.39
N CYS A 101 -2.98 -0.12 -2.72
CA CYS A 101 -2.48 1.09 -3.40
C CYS A 101 -1.19 0.81 -4.20
N PHE A 102 -0.25 0.00 -3.66
CA PHE A 102 0.96 -0.39 -4.39
C PHE A 102 0.65 -1.20 -5.65
N ASP A 103 -0.27 -2.15 -5.56
CA ASP A 103 -0.65 -2.97 -6.71
C ASP A 103 -1.28 -2.11 -7.81
N ILE A 104 -2.21 -1.24 -7.43
CA ILE A 104 -2.88 -0.33 -8.36
C ILE A 104 -1.89 0.64 -9.01
N ILE A 105 -1.03 1.29 -8.23
CA ILE A 105 -0.12 2.31 -8.79
C ILE A 105 0.92 1.71 -9.73
N LYS A 106 1.42 0.50 -9.45
CA LYS A 106 2.31 -0.25 -10.34
C LYS A 106 1.61 -0.61 -11.64
N TYR A 107 0.35 -1.07 -11.53
CA TYR A 107 -0.44 -1.46 -12.67
C TYR A 107 -0.77 -0.26 -13.57
N VAL A 108 -1.25 0.84 -13.00
CA VAL A 108 -1.52 2.09 -13.72
C VAL A 108 -0.25 2.64 -14.36
N GLY A 109 0.87 2.60 -13.63
CA GLY A 109 2.18 3.04 -14.11
C GLY A 109 2.66 2.28 -15.35
N LYS A 110 2.40 0.97 -15.42
CA LYS A 110 2.72 0.12 -16.57
C LYS A 110 2.11 0.63 -17.88
N PHE A 111 0.90 1.19 -17.83
CA PHE A 111 0.14 1.64 -19.00
C PHE A 111 0.11 3.17 -19.15
N THR A 112 0.85 3.90 -18.31
CA THR A 112 0.90 5.36 -18.38
C THR A 112 2.24 5.78 -18.98
N ASP A 113 2.18 6.66 -19.96
CA ASP A 113 3.36 7.25 -20.58
C ASP A 113 4.17 8.02 -19.52
N GLU A 114 5.45 8.28 -19.77
CA GLU A 114 6.38 9.02 -18.88
C GLU A 114 5.96 10.47 -18.57
N ASP A 115 4.73 10.84 -18.90
CA ASP A 115 4.15 12.15 -18.60
C ASP A 115 3.93 12.29 -17.08
N ASN A 116 4.79 13.05 -16.44
CA ASN A 116 4.85 13.23 -14.99
C ASN A 116 3.65 13.99 -14.38
N ARG A 117 2.68 14.44 -15.20
CA ARG A 117 1.54 15.27 -14.75
C ARG A 117 0.61 14.56 -13.75
N TYR A 118 0.60 13.24 -13.74
CA TYR A 118 -0.23 12.46 -12.80
C TYR A 118 0.49 12.13 -11.52
N GLU A 119 1.78 12.51 -11.39
CA GLU A 119 2.61 12.38 -10.19
C GLU A 119 2.71 10.95 -9.65
N LEU A 120 2.54 9.93 -10.49
CA LEU A 120 2.53 8.51 -10.07
C LEU A 120 3.82 8.10 -9.36
N ALA A 121 4.98 8.55 -9.85
CA ALA A 121 6.27 8.25 -9.22
C ALA A 121 6.36 8.83 -7.80
N LYS A 122 5.96 10.10 -7.61
CA LYS A 122 5.96 10.72 -6.29
C LYS A 122 4.93 10.10 -5.35
N LEU A 123 3.77 9.68 -5.87
CA LEU A 123 2.78 8.95 -5.08
C LEU A 123 3.35 7.59 -4.66
N TYR A 124 4.04 6.88 -5.55
CA TYR A 124 4.70 5.63 -5.23
C TYR A 124 5.77 5.81 -4.13
N ASP A 125 6.61 6.84 -4.24
CA ASP A 125 7.61 7.17 -3.22
C ASP A 125 6.95 7.49 -1.86
N LEU A 126 5.82 8.18 -1.86
CA LEU A 126 5.06 8.44 -0.63
C LEU A 126 4.51 7.15 -0.01
N LEU A 127 4.01 6.22 -0.82
CA LEU A 127 3.57 4.90 -0.31
C LEU A 127 4.73 4.13 0.33
N LEU A 128 5.96 4.23 -0.20
CA LEU A 128 7.15 3.63 0.41
C LEU A 128 7.47 4.24 1.78
N GLU A 129 7.33 5.55 1.93
CA GLU A 129 7.51 6.19 3.25
C GLU A 129 6.41 5.76 4.25
N TYR A 130 5.15 5.57 3.81
CA TYR A 130 4.11 4.99 4.66
C TYR A 130 4.44 3.54 5.03
N GLU A 131 4.90 2.73 4.08
CA GLU A 131 5.30 1.33 4.32
C GLU A 131 6.41 1.23 5.38
N ALA A 132 7.39 2.14 5.34
CA ALA A 132 8.51 2.18 6.28
C ALA A 132 8.10 2.46 7.74
N LEU A 133 6.89 2.97 7.97
CA LEU A 133 6.35 3.18 9.31
C LEU A 133 5.90 1.87 9.98
N TYR A 134 5.55 0.85 9.20
CA TYR A 134 5.07 -0.42 9.73
C TYR A 134 6.19 -1.32 10.28
N PRO A 135 5.88 -2.12 11.29
CA PRO A 135 6.87 -3.02 11.90
C PRO A 135 7.13 -4.30 11.11
N TYR A 136 6.40 -4.53 10.02
CA TYR A 136 6.43 -5.78 9.28
C TYR A 136 7.71 -5.94 8.47
N LYS A 137 8.45 -7.03 8.70
CA LYS A 137 9.75 -7.29 8.09
C LYS A 137 9.89 -8.70 7.52
N VAL A 138 9.03 -9.62 7.97
CA VAL A 138 9.07 -11.03 7.58
C VAL A 138 7.71 -11.43 7.04
N PHE A 139 7.73 -12.11 5.92
CA PHE A 139 6.54 -12.53 5.19
C PHE A 139 6.66 -14.01 4.82
N CYS A 140 5.54 -14.63 4.47
CA CYS A 140 5.58 -15.96 3.90
C CYS A 140 5.33 -15.92 2.38
N SER A 141 6.01 -16.81 1.69
CA SER A 141 5.78 -17.09 0.27
C SER A 141 5.55 -18.57 0.09
N SER A 142 4.46 -18.94 -0.57
CA SER A 142 4.09 -20.32 -0.83
C SER A 142 4.61 -20.74 -2.20
N GLU A 143 5.11 -21.98 -2.30
CA GLU A 143 5.54 -22.59 -3.55
C GLU A 143 4.69 -23.81 -3.86
N TYR A 144 4.16 -23.89 -5.08
CA TYR A 144 3.34 -25.00 -5.53
C TYR A 144 3.50 -25.26 -7.03
N ILE A 145 3.28 -26.51 -7.44
CA ILE A 145 3.26 -26.91 -8.85
C ILE A 145 1.83 -26.77 -9.36
N ILE A 146 1.67 -25.95 -10.41
CA ILE A 146 0.40 -25.77 -11.11
C ILE A 146 0.23 -26.91 -12.11
N GLU A 147 -0.91 -27.61 -12.04
CA GLU A 147 -1.28 -28.65 -13.00
C GLU A 147 -2.16 -28.11 -14.14
N GLU A 148 -3.10 -27.23 -13.80
CA GLU A 148 -3.97 -26.59 -14.77
C GLU A 148 -4.14 -25.10 -14.48
N ALA A 149 -3.99 -24.29 -15.52
CA ALA A 149 -4.32 -22.88 -15.48
C ALA A 149 -4.83 -22.39 -16.84
N SER A 150 -5.80 -21.49 -16.84
CA SER A 150 -6.43 -20.95 -18.02
C SER A 150 -6.31 -19.43 -18.11
N CYS A 151 -6.32 -18.89 -19.31
CA CYS A 151 -6.36 -17.46 -19.58
C CYS A 151 -7.76 -16.90 -19.34
N SER A 152 -7.88 -15.77 -18.60
CA SER A 152 -9.16 -15.11 -18.35
C SER A 152 -9.83 -14.57 -19.63
N ILE A 153 -9.04 -14.26 -20.66
CA ILE A 153 -9.53 -13.65 -21.91
C ILE A 153 -10.10 -14.70 -22.87
N CYS A 154 -9.40 -15.82 -23.08
CA CYS A 154 -9.79 -16.81 -24.10
C CYS A 154 -10.10 -18.21 -23.55
N GLY A 155 -9.95 -18.45 -22.26
CA GLY A 155 -10.19 -19.75 -21.63
C GLY A 155 -9.16 -20.84 -21.95
N LYS A 156 -8.21 -20.59 -22.85
CA LYS A 156 -7.20 -21.59 -23.23
C LYS A 156 -6.19 -21.82 -22.12
N SER A 157 -5.57 -23.01 -22.12
CA SER A 157 -4.47 -23.32 -21.21
C SER A 157 -3.32 -22.32 -21.40
N VAL A 158 -2.74 -21.86 -20.29
CA VAL A 158 -1.55 -20.97 -20.28
C VAL A 158 -0.26 -21.76 -20.10
N LEU A 159 -0.34 -23.06 -19.85
CA LEU A 159 0.82 -23.95 -19.74
C LEU A 159 1.31 -24.46 -21.11
N GLY A 160 0.55 -24.18 -22.17
CA GLY A 160 0.88 -24.47 -23.57
C GLY A 160 1.18 -23.22 -24.37
N LEU A 161 1.33 -23.37 -25.69
CA LEU A 161 1.64 -22.26 -26.62
C LEU A 161 0.40 -21.73 -27.36
N ASP A 162 -0.80 -22.22 -27.04
CA ASP A 162 -2.02 -21.90 -27.79
C ASP A 162 -2.68 -20.58 -27.36
N CYS A 163 -2.30 -20.03 -26.23
CA CYS A 163 -2.82 -18.76 -25.74
C CYS A 163 -1.96 -17.59 -26.24
N PRO A 164 -2.52 -16.66 -27.03
CA PRO A 164 -1.77 -15.49 -27.52
C PRO A 164 -1.70 -14.35 -26.47
N HIS A 165 -2.45 -14.42 -25.36
CA HIS A 165 -2.55 -13.35 -24.39
C HIS A 165 -1.41 -13.40 -23.38
N ILE A 166 -0.85 -12.23 -23.06
CA ILE A 166 0.25 -12.08 -22.13
C ILE A 166 -0.31 -11.67 -20.75
N LYS A 167 0.06 -12.39 -19.70
CA LYS A 167 -0.35 -12.08 -18.32
C LYS A 167 -0.06 -10.62 -17.97
N GLY A 168 -1.07 -9.93 -17.46
CA GLY A 168 -0.99 -8.53 -17.03
C GLY A 168 -1.08 -7.51 -18.16
N GLU A 169 -1.25 -7.91 -19.43
CA GLU A 169 -1.61 -7.02 -20.53
C GLU A 169 -3.12 -6.79 -20.59
N LEU A 170 -3.54 -5.70 -21.26
CA LEU A 170 -4.95 -5.33 -21.43
C LEU A 170 -5.44 -5.73 -22.82
N TYR A 171 -6.63 -6.29 -22.84
CA TYR A 171 -7.36 -6.67 -24.05
C TYR A 171 -8.81 -6.20 -23.91
N TRP A 172 -9.21 -5.20 -24.70
CA TRP A 172 -10.57 -4.64 -24.69
C TRP A 172 -11.06 -4.20 -23.30
N GLY A 173 -10.15 -3.61 -22.51
CA GLY A 173 -10.46 -3.13 -21.17
C GLY A 173 -10.54 -4.23 -20.10
N GLU A 174 -9.94 -5.38 -20.37
CA GLU A 174 -9.84 -6.50 -19.42
C GLU A 174 -8.38 -6.94 -19.26
N PRO A 175 -7.88 -7.11 -18.01
CA PRO A 175 -6.55 -7.64 -17.79
C PRO A 175 -6.50 -9.14 -18.06
N ALA A 176 -5.51 -9.59 -18.80
CA ALA A 176 -5.23 -11.01 -18.93
C ALA A 176 -4.64 -11.56 -17.63
N VAL A 177 -5.36 -12.44 -16.96
CA VAL A 177 -4.89 -13.13 -15.75
C VAL A 177 -4.87 -14.64 -15.99
N HIS A 178 -4.02 -15.33 -15.22
CA HIS A 178 -3.96 -16.78 -15.23
C HIS A 178 -4.82 -17.31 -14.08
N ASN A 179 -5.94 -17.94 -14.42
CA ASN A 179 -6.83 -18.59 -13.48
C ASN A 179 -6.28 -19.99 -13.19
N ILE A 180 -5.68 -20.19 -12.03
CA ILE A 180 -5.21 -21.50 -11.58
C ILE A 180 -6.42 -22.30 -11.16
N THR A 181 -6.68 -23.41 -11.87
CA THR A 181 -7.84 -24.28 -11.65
C THR A 181 -7.45 -25.57 -10.91
N LYS A 182 -6.17 -25.98 -11.00
CA LYS A 182 -5.69 -27.16 -10.31
C LYS A 182 -4.23 -27.02 -9.88
N ILE A 183 -3.98 -27.30 -8.61
CA ILE A 183 -2.64 -27.41 -8.02
C ILE A 183 -2.31 -28.90 -7.92
N LYS A 184 -1.15 -29.29 -8.46
CA LYS A 184 -0.66 -30.67 -8.41
C LYS A 184 -0.07 -30.97 -7.05
N GLU A 185 0.77 -30.08 -6.54
CA GLU A 185 1.54 -30.30 -5.34
C GLU A 185 1.88 -28.98 -4.67
N PHE A 186 1.77 -28.95 -3.35
CA PHE A 186 2.33 -27.89 -2.52
C PHE A 186 3.76 -28.29 -2.13
N GLN A 187 4.74 -27.43 -2.40
CA GLN A 187 6.14 -27.77 -2.19
C GLN A 187 6.70 -27.19 -0.90
N ALA A 188 6.52 -25.90 -0.67
CA ALA A 188 7.13 -25.25 0.47
C ALA A 188 6.44 -23.94 0.89
N VAL A 189 6.72 -23.52 2.11
CA VAL A 189 6.54 -22.14 2.57
C VAL A 189 7.91 -21.60 2.95
N ALA A 190 8.30 -20.49 2.33
CA ALA A 190 9.53 -19.79 2.63
C ALA A 190 9.25 -18.55 3.47
N LEU A 191 10.13 -18.22 4.42
CA LEU A 191 10.17 -16.93 5.09
C LEU A 191 11.04 -15.99 4.27
N VAL A 192 10.47 -14.87 3.86
CA VAL A 192 11.10 -13.92 2.95
C VAL A 192 10.96 -12.49 3.44
N SER A 193 11.91 -11.63 3.10
CA SER A 193 11.83 -10.18 3.40
C SER A 193 11.18 -9.37 2.27
N HIS A 194 11.16 -9.90 1.05
CA HIS A 194 10.64 -9.23 -0.14
C HIS A 194 9.76 -10.18 -0.94
N PRO A 195 8.53 -10.49 -0.47
CA PRO A 195 7.58 -11.32 -1.21
C PRO A 195 6.96 -10.53 -2.38
N GLU A 196 6.29 -11.25 -3.26
CA GLU A 196 5.43 -10.64 -4.27
C GLU A 196 4.21 -9.97 -3.60
N ASP A 197 3.59 -10.64 -2.62
CA ASP A 197 2.49 -10.13 -1.81
C ASP A 197 2.90 -9.94 -0.35
N LYS A 198 3.03 -8.68 0.07
CA LYS A 198 3.37 -8.31 1.44
C LYS A 198 2.21 -8.41 2.44
N ARG A 199 1.01 -8.85 2.02
CA ARG A 199 -0.11 -9.10 2.94
C ARG A 199 0.09 -10.38 3.74
N CYS A 200 0.92 -11.30 3.26
CA CYS A 200 1.26 -12.56 3.93
C CYS A 200 2.30 -12.35 5.04
N ILE A 201 1.94 -11.57 6.06
CA ILE A 201 2.83 -11.20 7.17
C ILE A 201 3.05 -12.38 8.10
N ILE A 202 4.31 -12.60 8.51
CA ILE A 202 4.66 -13.46 9.64
C ILE A 202 5.03 -12.56 10.82
N GLN A 203 4.27 -12.69 11.91
CA GLN A 203 4.59 -12.04 13.16
C GLN A 203 5.12 -13.08 14.14
N ALA A 204 6.35 -12.88 14.63
CA ALA A 204 6.80 -13.63 15.80
C ALA A 204 5.93 -13.20 16.99
N ALA A 205 5.44 -14.16 17.74
CA ALA A 205 4.79 -13.90 19.02
C ALA A 205 5.90 -13.48 20.01
N ASP A 206 6.20 -12.18 20.04
CA ASP A 206 7.03 -11.61 21.10
C ASP A 206 6.10 -11.16 22.23
N GLU A 207 5.94 -12.03 23.23
CA GLU A 207 5.08 -11.78 24.39
C GLU A 207 5.51 -10.56 25.23
N ASN A 208 6.70 -9.99 24.92
CA ASN A 208 7.28 -8.89 25.69
C ASN A 208 7.02 -7.51 25.09
N ILE A 209 6.50 -7.42 23.86
CA ILE A 209 6.25 -6.15 23.18
C ILE A 209 4.74 -5.92 23.06
N SER A 210 4.23 -4.87 23.70
CA SER A 210 2.82 -4.49 23.56
C SER A 210 2.51 -4.02 22.12
N GLU A 211 1.24 -4.15 21.72
CA GLU A 211 0.79 -3.63 20.41
C GLU A 211 1.04 -2.13 20.29
N GLU A 212 0.85 -1.36 21.35
CA GLU A 212 1.14 0.08 21.39
C GLU A 212 2.63 0.37 21.11
N GLU A 213 3.53 -0.40 21.69
CA GLU A 213 4.96 -0.23 21.43
C GLU A 213 5.33 -0.63 19.99
N LYS A 214 4.71 -1.69 19.48
CA LYS A 214 4.90 -2.20 18.13
C LYS A 214 4.51 -1.17 17.06
N PHE A 215 3.38 -0.48 17.26
CA PHE A 215 2.85 0.50 16.31
C PHE A 215 3.11 1.97 16.68
N ARG A 216 3.91 2.22 17.71
CA ARG A 216 4.24 3.58 18.18
C ARG A 216 4.72 4.53 17.08
N LYS A 217 5.43 4.01 16.06
CA LYS A 217 5.84 4.81 14.89
C LYS A 217 4.65 5.36 14.11
N LEU A 218 3.67 4.53 13.87
CA LEU A 218 2.44 4.90 13.17
C LEU A 218 1.60 5.88 14.00
N ASP A 219 1.43 5.61 15.30
CA ASP A 219 0.71 6.51 16.20
C ASP A 219 1.36 7.89 16.23
N ASN A 220 2.67 7.98 16.44
CA ASN A 220 3.40 9.25 16.41
C ASN A 220 3.26 9.97 15.06
N PHE A 221 3.25 9.22 13.96
CA PHE A 221 3.06 9.80 12.62
C PHE A 221 1.64 10.38 12.46
N VAL A 222 0.62 9.65 12.88
CA VAL A 222 -0.78 10.13 12.83
C VAL A 222 -0.99 11.37 13.68
N GLU A 223 -0.35 11.45 14.87
CA GLU A 223 -0.41 12.59 15.78
C GLU A 223 0.19 13.88 15.17
N LEU A 224 1.16 13.75 14.24
CA LEU A 224 1.72 14.92 13.55
C LEU A 224 0.70 15.63 12.66
N ASN A 225 -0.41 14.96 12.32
CA ASN A 225 -1.50 15.48 11.49
C ASN A 225 -1.00 16.22 10.23
N LEU A 226 -0.03 15.60 9.54
CA LEU A 226 0.51 16.16 8.30
C LEU A 226 -0.59 16.28 7.24
N PRO A 227 -0.53 17.31 6.37
CA PRO A 227 -1.43 17.40 5.23
C PRO A 227 -1.39 16.14 4.37
N PHE A 228 -2.52 15.76 3.81
CA PHE A 228 -2.57 14.69 2.81
C PHE A 228 -1.58 14.96 1.67
N LEU A 229 -0.88 13.94 1.23
CA LEU A 229 0.18 14.01 0.23
C LEU A 229 1.41 14.83 0.64
N GLN A 230 1.60 15.10 1.93
CA GLN A 230 2.86 15.64 2.43
C GLN A 230 3.95 14.57 2.31
N MET A 231 4.89 14.76 1.39
CA MET A 231 6.09 13.93 1.34
C MET A 231 6.93 14.18 2.59
N PHE A 232 7.48 13.13 3.16
CA PHE A 232 8.31 13.19 4.37
C PHE A 232 9.47 12.19 4.25
N SER A 233 10.34 12.18 5.22
CA SER A 233 11.28 11.09 5.45
C SER A 233 11.32 10.74 6.92
N VAL A 234 11.59 9.48 7.22
CA VAL A 234 11.77 9.00 8.58
C VAL A 234 13.25 8.76 8.82
N SER A 235 13.78 9.36 9.87
CA SER A 235 15.10 9.03 10.38
C SER A 235 15.00 8.47 11.79
N CYS A 236 15.97 7.63 12.17
CA CYS A 236 16.04 7.04 13.50
C CYS A 236 17.30 7.54 14.20
N LYS A 237 17.14 8.13 15.37
CA LYS A 237 18.25 8.45 16.28
C LYS A 237 18.25 7.47 17.44
N ILE A 238 19.40 6.93 17.75
CA ILE A 238 19.59 6.06 18.92
C ILE A 238 20.09 6.97 20.06
N GLU A 239 19.32 7.03 21.12
CA GLU A 239 19.66 7.77 22.34
C GLU A 239 19.84 6.75 23.47
N LYS A 240 20.96 6.84 24.21
CA LYS A 240 21.10 6.04 25.43
C LYS A 240 20.28 6.66 26.55
N ARG A 241 19.33 5.91 27.07
CA ARG A 241 18.51 6.30 28.24
C ARG A 241 18.83 5.46 29.44
N THR A 242 18.70 6.05 30.62
CA THR A 242 18.85 5.33 31.86
C THR A 242 17.60 4.51 32.15
N ASN A 243 17.79 3.25 32.47
CA ASN A 243 16.69 2.39 32.93
C ASN A 243 16.30 2.82 34.35
N GLU A 244 15.06 3.25 34.55
CA GLU A 244 14.55 3.76 35.82
C GLU A 244 14.67 2.74 36.98
N GLU A 245 14.58 1.44 36.69
CA GLU A 245 14.78 0.38 37.68
C GLU A 245 16.17 0.39 38.33
N TYR A 246 17.17 0.91 37.61
CA TYR A 246 18.57 0.92 38.03
C TYR A 246 19.11 2.32 38.29
N LYS A 247 18.25 3.33 38.17
CA LYS A 247 18.61 4.74 38.39
C LYS A 247 18.98 4.95 39.86
N GLY A 248 20.16 5.53 40.08
CA GLY A 248 20.66 5.80 41.42
C GLY A 248 21.20 4.59 42.20
N VAL A 249 21.19 3.40 41.60
CA VAL A 249 21.77 2.21 42.25
C VAL A 249 23.30 2.29 42.23
N GLU A 250 23.89 2.24 43.40
CA GLU A 250 25.37 2.24 43.53
C GLU A 250 25.99 0.99 42.92
N ARG A 251 27.11 1.18 42.24
CA ARG A 251 27.81 0.07 41.53
C ARG A 251 28.12 -1.12 42.40
N ASN A 252 28.37 -0.94 43.68
CA ASN A 252 28.70 -2.02 44.62
C ASN A 252 27.54 -2.49 45.48
N ALA A 253 26.36 -1.87 45.38
CA ALA A 253 25.17 -2.27 46.12
C ALA A 253 24.67 -3.66 45.68
N PRO A 254 23.83 -4.36 46.49
CA PRO A 254 23.11 -5.54 46.05
C PRO A 254 22.27 -5.26 44.79
N CYS A 255 22.23 -6.21 43.86
CA CYS A 255 21.49 -5.98 42.62
C CYS A 255 19.97 -5.99 42.88
N PRO A 256 19.22 -4.98 42.38
CA PRO A 256 17.76 -4.91 42.57
C PRO A 256 16.98 -6.11 42.01
N CYS A 257 17.59 -6.87 41.08
CA CYS A 257 16.96 -8.07 40.52
C CYS A 257 16.84 -9.26 41.51
N GLY A 258 17.29 -9.11 42.76
CA GLY A 258 17.19 -10.16 43.80
C GLY A 258 18.20 -11.29 43.67
N SER A 259 19.18 -11.20 42.75
CA SER A 259 20.17 -12.27 42.52
C SER A 259 21.21 -12.45 43.64
N GLY A 260 21.24 -11.58 44.66
CA GLY A 260 22.25 -11.56 45.72
C GLY A 260 23.67 -11.11 45.28
N LYS A 261 23.85 -10.82 43.98
CA LYS A 261 25.15 -10.35 43.43
C LYS A 261 25.23 -8.82 43.55
N LYS A 262 26.48 -8.28 43.56
CA LYS A 262 26.69 -6.82 43.44
C LYS A 262 26.21 -6.34 42.07
N PHE A 263 25.56 -5.15 42.02
CA PHE A 263 25.00 -4.58 40.81
C PHE A 263 25.97 -4.57 39.63
N LYS A 264 27.22 -4.17 39.84
CA LYS A 264 28.29 -4.18 38.81
C LYS A 264 28.60 -5.53 38.20
N LYS A 265 28.28 -6.63 38.89
CA LYS A 265 28.52 -8.01 38.46
C LYS A 265 27.23 -8.70 37.98
N CYS A 266 26.13 -7.97 37.85
CA CYS A 266 24.82 -8.47 37.47
C CYS A 266 24.16 -7.58 36.41
N CYS A 267 23.28 -6.67 36.81
CA CYS A 267 22.46 -5.87 35.89
C CYS A 267 23.07 -4.50 35.51
N TYR A 268 24.32 -4.23 35.85
CA TYR A 268 24.96 -2.95 35.51
C TYR A 268 25.00 -2.67 34.01
N SER A 269 25.13 -3.71 33.16
CA SER A 269 25.06 -3.57 31.70
C SER A 269 23.69 -3.12 31.20
N LYS A 270 22.61 -3.33 32.01
CA LYS A 270 21.24 -2.92 31.72
C LYS A 270 20.91 -1.53 32.26
N LEU A 271 21.88 -0.83 32.90
CA LEU A 271 21.67 0.53 33.42
C LEU A 271 21.25 1.50 32.32
N TYR A 272 21.76 1.29 31.12
CA TYR A 272 21.39 2.07 29.95
C TYR A 272 20.80 1.15 28.90
N TYR A 273 19.79 1.65 28.20
CA TYR A 273 19.22 0.98 27.02
C TYR A 273 19.21 1.93 25.84
N ASP A 274 19.25 1.39 24.65
CA ASP A 274 19.13 2.15 23.41
C ASP A 274 17.65 2.47 23.14
N HIS A 275 17.34 3.77 23.19
CA HIS A 275 16.02 4.29 22.87
C HIS A 275 16.02 4.78 21.42
N TYR A 276 15.16 4.17 20.60
CA TYR A 276 15.01 4.54 19.20
C TYR A 276 13.99 5.67 19.06
N ARG A 277 14.50 6.85 18.72
CA ARG A 277 13.66 8.03 18.46
C ARG A 277 13.48 8.19 16.97
N TYR A 278 12.26 8.02 16.49
CA TYR A 278 11.90 8.27 15.10
C TYR A 278 11.54 9.74 14.90
N ILE A 279 12.15 10.35 13.88
CA ILE A 279 11.95 11.75 13.53
C ILE A 279 11.38 11.78 12.12
N VAL A 280 10.16 12.28 11.99
CA VAL A 280 9.51 12.52 10.70
C VAL A 280 9.85 13.94 10.26
N THR A 281 10.45 14.09 9.10
CA THR A 281 10.83 15.39 8.52
C THR A 281 9.99 15.65 7.27
N PRO A 282 9.04 16.60 7.31
CA PRO A 282 8.28 17.00 6.11
C PRO A 282 9.21 17.57 5.04
N LYS A 283 8.93 17.26 3.77
CA LYS A 283 9.69 17.74 2.60
C LYS A 283 8.84 18.69 1.75
N TYR A 284 8.08 18.16 0.82
CA TYR A 284 7.22 18.93 -0.09
C TYR A 284 5.83 18.29 -0.17
N LYS A 285 4.84 19.05 -0.60
CA LYS A 285 3.51 18.53 -0.86
C LYS A 285 3.39 18.13 -2.31
N ILE A 286 2.92 16.91 -2.58
CA ILE A 286 2.63 16.42 -3.94
C ILE A 286 1.39 17.17 -4.44
N GLN A 287 1.49 17.73 -5.64
CA GLN A 287 0.39 18.44 -6.29
C GLN A 287 -0.43 17.47 -7.13
N LEU A 288 -1.71 17.31 -6.79
CA LEU A 288 -2.59 16.46 -7.59
C LEU A 288 -2.97 17.15 -8.90
N HIS A 289 -3.02 16.37 -9.97
CA HIS A 289 -3.65 16.79 -11.21
C HIS A 289 -5.17 16.74 -11.07
N TYR A 290 -5.85 17.84 -11.41
CA TYR A 290 -7.30 17.95 -11.51
C TYR A 290 -7.72 17.95 -12.97
N PHE A 291 -8.77 17.22 -13.28
CA PHE A 291 -9.30 17.09 -14.63
C PHE A 291 -10.37 18.16 -14.87
N THR A 292 -10.31 18.84 -16.01
CA THR A 292 -11.24 19.87 -16.46
C THR A 292 -11.90 19.51 -17.77
#